data_df38183d1305396d3d44b4ca632d31e8
#
_entry.id   df38183d1305396d3d44b4ca632d31e8
#
_cell.length_a   1.000
_cell.length_b   1.000
_cell.length_c   1.000
_cell.angle_alpha   90.00
_cell.angle_beta   90.00
_cell.angle_gamma   90.00
#
_symmetry.space_group_name_H-M   'P 1'
#
loop_
_entity.id
_entity.type
_entity.pdbx_description
1 polymer ?
#
loop_
_entity_poly.entity_id
_entity_poly.type
_entity_poly.pdbx_seq_one_letter_code
_entity_poly.pdbx_strand_id
1 'polypeptide(L)'
;SCSLVGSEMCIRDKEEMRNALNILKTKIKFTYEPIPEIFNEISENMNKNIGSIFKIAKEKMENTTASEAWEKAVEETVTNLKDEDKHVLKTLSKLLGQTDSEGQISQIEITEKFLEEQLKEATEEKQKNEKLYTRLGTIMGLAIVIILC
;
A
#
# COMPACT_ATOMS: atom_id res chain seq x y z
N SER A 1 4.53 1.89 -14.03
CA SER A 1 3.08 2.08 -13.99
C SER A 1 2.38 0.73 -13.94
N CYS A 2 1.25 0.66 -13.27
CA CYS A 2 0.43 -0.55 -13.25
C CYS A 2 -0.30 -0.68 -14.58
N SER A 3 -0.35 -1.90 -15.16
CA SER A 3 -1.14 -2.16 -16.36
C SER A 3 -2.64 -2.02 -16.03
N LEU A 4 -3.49 -1.91 -17.07
CA LEU A 4 -4.94 -1.70 -16.89
C LEU A 4 -5.60 -2.75 -15.97
N VAL A 5 -5.23 -4.03 -16.10
CA VAL A 5 -5.74 -5.09 -15.24
C VAL A 5 -5.05 -5.07 -13.87
N GLY A 6 -3.76 -4.78 -13.84
CA GLY A 6 -2.97 -4.69 -12.61
C GLY A 6 -3.17 -3.39 -11.84
N SER A 7 -3.70 -2.31 -12.47
CA SER A 7 -3.86 -1.04 -11.78
C SER A 7 -4.91 -1.08 -10.66
N GLU A 8 -6.01 -1.81 -10.86
CA GLU A 8 -7.02 -1.98 -9.80
C GLU A 8 -6.48 -2.76 -8.61
N MET A 9 -5.72 -3.83 -8.86
CA MET A 9 -5.07 -4.60 -7.82
C MET A 9 -3.98 -3.80 -7.10
N CYS A 10 -3.21 -3.02 -7.85
CA CYS A 10 -2.19 -2.14 -7.31
C CYS A 10 -2.80 -1.07 -6.39
N ILE A 11 -3.89 -0.44 -6.84
CA ILE A 11 -4.65 0.54 -6.06
C ILE A 11 -5.22 -0.11 -4.80
N ARG A 12 -5.82 -1.28 -4.93
CA ARG A 12 -6.39 -2.02 -3.80
C ARG A 12 -5.32 -2.37 -2.77
N ASP A 13 -4.18 -2.88 -3.19
CA ASP A 13 -3.08 -3.21 -2.27
C ASP A 13 -2.55 -1.98 -1.54
N LYS A 14 -2.44 -0.84 -2.22
CA LYS A 14 -2.05 0.42 -1.59
C LYS A 14 -3.07 0.89 -0.57
N GLU A 15 -4.35 0.83 -0.91
CA GLU A 15 -5.44 1.19 0.02
C GLU A 15 -5.45 0.28 1.24
N GLU A 16 -5.30 -1.02 1.05
CA GLU A 16 -5.22 -1.99 2.14
C GLU A 16 -4.00 -1.74 3.03
N MET A 17 -2.84 -1.47 2.42
CA MET A 17 -1.63 -1.16 3.19
C MET A 17 -1.80 0.13 3.99
N ARG A 18 -2.41 1.15 3.41
CA ARG A 18 -2.69 2.40 4.10
C ARG A 18 -3.63 2.18 5.28
N ASN A 19 -4.67 1.39 5.11
CA ASN A 19 -5.59 1.01 6.18
C ASN A 19 -4.86 0.24 7.28
N ALA A 20 -4.01 -0.71 6.91
CA ALA A 20 -3.21 -1.48 7.86
C ALA A 20 -2.28 -0.59 8.68
N LEU A 21 -1.62 0.36 8.03
CA LEU A 21 -0.73 1.31 8.71
C LEU A 21 -1.52 2.24 9.64
N ASN A 22 -2.73 2.62 9.27
CA ASN A 22 -3.59 3.42 10.13
C ASN A 22 -4.00 2.64 11.40
N ILE A 23 -4.32 1.36 11.27
CA ILE A 23 -4.60 0.48 12.39
C ILE A 23 -3.35 0.36 13.28
N LEU A 24 -2.20 0.13 12.68
CA LEU A 24 -0.92 0.03 13.40
C LEU A 24 -0.63 1.29 14.21
N LYS A 25 -0.78 2.46 13.58
CA LYS A 25 -0.59 3.75 14.21
C LYS A 25 -1.55 3.94 15.41
N THR A 26 -2.81 3.66 15.20
CA THR A 26 -3.84 3.80 16.23
C THR A 26 -3.56 2.88 17.42
N LYS A 27 -3.19 1.65 17.16
CA LYS A 27 -2.83 0.68 18.20
C LYS A 27 -1.60 1.10 19.00
N ILE A 28 -0.55 1.55 18.33
CA ILE A 28 0.66 2.04 18.99
C ILE A 28 0.33 3.24 19.88
N LYS A 29 -0.53 4.12 19.41
CA LYS A 29 -0.89 5.35 20.12
C LYS A 29 -1.76 5.10 21.35
N PHE A 30 -2.72 4.18 21.28
CA PHE A 30 -3.78 4.07 22.29
C PHE A 30 -3.79 2.77 23.11
N THR A 31 -3.29 1.67 22.59
CA THR A 31 -3.47 0.36 23.26
C THR A 31 -2.22 -0.18 23.93
N TYR A 32 -1.04 0.30 23.56
CA TYR A 32 0.24 -0.20 24.08
C TYR A 32 0.44 -1.71 23.89
N GLU A 33 -0.25 -2.30 22.91
CA GLU A 33 -0.09 -3.72 22.58
C GLU A 33 1.30 -3.99 21.99
N PRO A 34 1.89 -5.17 22.23
CA PRO A 34 3.13 -5.56 21.55
C PRO A 34 2.96 -5.61 20.03
N ILE A 35 3.98 -5.20 19.28
CA ILE A 35 3.94 -5.17 17.81
C ILE A 35 3.52 -6.51 17.19
N PRO A 36 4.04 -7.68 17.64
CA PRO A 36 3.60 -8.97 17.08
C PRO A 36 2.10 -9.22 17.20
N GLU A 37 1.48 -8.82 18.29
CA GLU A 37 0.03 -8.97 18.50
C GLU A 37 -0.76 -8.06 17.57
N ILE A 38 -0.30 -6.82 17.38
CA ILE A 38 -0.89 -5.87 16.45
C ILE A 38 -0.81 -6.42 15.02
N PHE A 39 0.34 -6.96 14.63
CA PHE A 39 0.54 -7.54 13.31
C PHE A 39 -0.35 -8.75 13.07
N ASN A 40 -0.57 -9.57 14.08
CA ASN A 40 -1.49 -10.70 13.98
C ASN A 40 -2.93 -10.24 13.70
N GLU A 41 -3.38 -9.25 14.44
CA GLU A 41 -4.72 -8.68 14.28
C GLU A 41 -4.89 -8.06 12.87
N ILE A 42 -3.90 -7.30 12.42
CA ILE A 42 -3.92 -6.72 11.08
C ILE A 42 -3.96 -7.82 10.01
N SER A 43 -3.16 -8.86 10.16
CA SER A 43 -3.11 -9.96 9.19
C SER A 43 -4.45 -10.68 9.03
N GLU A 44 -5.24 -10.75 10.09
CA GLU A 44 -6.56 -11.39 10.07
C GLU A 44 -7.62 -10.52 9.40
N ASN A 45 -7.44 -9.19 9.43
CA ASN A 45 -8.44 -8.23 8.94
C ASN A 45 -8.15 -7.68 7.54
N MET A 46 -6.96 -7.92 7.00
CA MET A 46 -6.58 -7.42 5.68
C MET A 46 -6.72 -8.50 4.60
N ASN A 47 -6.64 -8.08 3.32
CA ASN A 47 -6.67 -9.02 2.22
C ASN A 47 -5.45 -9.95 2.25
N LYS A 48 -5.48 -11.00 1.44
CA LYS A 48 -4.44 -12.03 1.42
C LYS A 48 -3.04 -11.47 1.17
N ASN A 49 -2.90 -10.54 0.24
CA ASN A 49 -1.60 -9.99 -0.13
C ASN A 49 -0.99 -9.15 1.00
N ILE A 50 -1.74 -8.20 1.49
CA ILE A 50 -1.26 -7.29 2.54
C ILE A 50 -1.22 -8.01 3.90
N GLY A 51 -2.23 -8.80 4.21
CA GLY A 51 -2.24 -9.62 5.44
C GLY A 51 -1.06 -10.56 5.53
N SER A 52 -0.61 -11.11 4.39
CA SER A 52 0.56 -11.98 4.35
C SER A 52 1.85 -11.29 4.78
N ILE A 53 2.03 -10.01 4.42
CA ILE A 53 3.19 -9.24 4.86
C ILE A 53 3.25 -9.20 6.39
N PHE A 54 2.15 -8.85 7.04
CA PHE A 54 2.07 -8.75 8.49
C PHE A 54 2.22 -10.11 9.17
N LYS A 55 1.64 -11.14 8.58
CA LYS A 55 1.75 -12.52 9.11
C LYS A 55 3.19 -13.02 9.05
N ILE A 56 3.86 -12.85 7.92
CA ILE A 56 5.26 -13.26 7.74
C ILE A 56 6.16 -12.45 8.69
N ALA A 57 5.93 -11.15 8.81
CA ALA A 57 6.67 -10.30 9.73
C ALA A 57 6.52 -10.78 11.17
N LYS A 58 5.30 -11.11 11.60
CA LYS A 58 5.04 -11.65 12.93
C LYS A 58 5.82 -12.94 13.18
N GLU A 59 5.77 -13.88 12.24
CA GLU A 59 6.47 -15.15 12.33
C GLU A 59 8.00 -14.95 12.46
N LYS A 60 8.54 -14.03 11.67
CA LYS A 60 9.97 -13.71 11.71
C LYS A 60 10.39 -12.99 12.99
N MET A 61 9.50 -12.27 13.64
CA MET A 61 9.78 -11.59 14.92
C MET A 61 10.09 -12.55 16.05
N GLU A 62 9.75 -13.81 15.94
CA GLU A 62 10.10 -14.82 16.92
C GLU A 62 11.61 -15.06 16.98
N ASN A 63 12.32 -14.86 15.89
CA ASN A 63 13.75 -15.14 15.74
C ASN A 63 14.60 -13.92 15.39
N THR A 64 13.97 -12.79 15.03
CA THR A 64 14.67 -11.58 14.61
C THR A 64 14.01 -10.34 15.23
N THR A 65 14.62 -9.17 15.04
CA THR A 65 14.03 -7.91 15.47
C THR A 65 12.82 -7.55 14.63
N ALA A 66 11.94 -6.69 15.15
CA ALA A 66 10.79 -6.18 14.40
C ALA A 66 11.22 -5.50 13.09
N SER A 67 12.32 -4.75 13.12
CA SER A 67 12.89 -4.09 11.96
C SER A 67 13.27 -5.07 10.85
N GLU A 68 14.07 -6.08 11.20
CA GLU A 68 14.51 -7.09 10.23
C GLU A 68 13.34 -7.94 9.71
N ALA A 69 12.44 -8.31 10.61
CA ALA A 69 11.26 -9.10 10.27
C ALA A 69 10.37 -8.38 9.25
N TRP A 70 10.13 -7.11 9.48
CA TRP A 70 9.32 -6.28 8.57
C TRP A 70 9.98 -6.13 7.20
N GLU A 71 11.26 -5.81 7.16
CA GLU A 71 12.01 -5.64 5.92
C GLU A 71 11.98 -6.92 5.08
N LYS A 72 12.25 -8.06 5.69
CA LYS A 72 12.22 -9.36 4.99
C LYS A 72 10.81 -9.72 4.53
N ALA A 73 9.80 -9.45 5.35
CA ALA A 73 8.41 -9.72 4.97
C ALA A 73 7.99 -8.91 3.75
N VAL A 74 8.36 -7.63 3.68
CA VAL A 74 8.07 -6.78 2.52
C VAL A 74 8.78 -7.31 1.26
N GLU A 75 10.02 -7.75 1.38
CA GLU A 75 10.78 -8.29 0.25
C GLU A 75 10.25 -9.64 -0.26
N GLU A 76 9.90 -10.53 0.67
CA GLU A 76 9.52 -11.91 0.32
C GLU A 76 8.08 -12.06 -0.14
N THR A 77 7.18 -11.17 0.30
CA THR A 77 5.77 -11.29 -0.01
C THR A 77 5.48 -10.84 -1.44
N VAL A 78 4.74 -11.68 -2.18
CA VAL A 78 4.27 -11.33 -3.53
C VAL A 78 3.05 -10.43 -3.40
N THR A 79 3.19 -9.19 -3.85
CA THR A 79 2.11 -8.20 -3.86
C THR A 79 2.11 -7.44 -5.18
N ASN A 80 1.08 -6.64 -5.39
CA ASN A 80 0.99 -5.74 -6.55
C ASN A 80 1.57 -4.35 -6.26
N LEU A 81 2.30 -4.21 -5.16
CA LEU A 81 3.00 -2.98 -4.80
C LEU A 81 4.21 -2.77 -5.71
N LYS A 82 4.45 -1.52 -6.10
CA LYS A 82 5.62 -1.14 -6.89
C LYS A 82 6.88 -1.14 -6.02
N ASP A 83 8.04 -1.17 -6.66
CA ASP A 83 9.33 -1.12 -5.97
C ASP A 83 9.46 0.15 -5.11
N GLU A 84 8.93 1.28 -5.57
CA GLU A 84 8.91 2.53 -4.81
C GLU A 84 8.12 2.38 -3.50
N ASP A 85 6.96 1.73 -3.56
CA ASP A 85 6.12 1.47 -2.40
C ASP A 85 6.83 0.55 -1.40
N LYS A 86 7.45 -0.51 -1.90
CA LYS A 86 8.25 -1.43 -1.09
C LYS A 86 9.42 -0.73 -0.42
N HIS A 87 10.08 0.16 -1.14
CA HIS A 87 11.20 0.93 -0.59
C HIS A 87 10.77 1.80 0.59
N VAL A 88 9.64 2.48 0.47
CA VAL A 88 9.08 3.30 1.54
C VAL A 88 8.68 2.45 2.74
N LEU A 89 8.07 1.29 2.50
CA LEU A 89 7.72 0.34 3.56
C LEU A 89 8.97 -0.20 4.27
N LYS A 90 10.04 -0.46 3.55
CA LYS A 90 11.31 -0.87 4.14
C LYS A 90 11.93 0.24 5.01
N THR A 91 11.78 1.50 4.59
CA THR A 91 12.26 2.64 5.39
C THR A 91 11.56 2.68 6.75
N LEU A 92 10.28 2.32 6.79
CA LEU A 92 9.54 2.20 8.05
C LEU A 92 10.19 1.21 9.01
N SER A 93 10.83 0.16 8.49
CA SER A 93 11.46 -0.88 9.31
C SER A 93 12.50 -0.32 10.28
N LYS A 94 13.21 0.72 9.87
CA LYS A 94 14.28 1.32 10.68
C LYS A 94 13.80 1.84 12.03
N LEU A 95 12.53 2.22 12.12
CA LEU A 95 11.95 2.80 13.33
C LEU A 95 11.05 1.85 14.11
N LEU A 96 10.67 0.71 13.52
CA LEU A 96 9.83 -0.28 14.22
C LEU A 96 10.59 -0.92 15.38
N GLY A 97 10.05 -0.73 16.59
CA GLY A 97 10.61 -1.32 17.79
C GLY A 97 11.89 -0.69 18.30
N GLN A 98 12.45 0.29 17.62
CA GLN A 98 13.73 0.92 18.00
C GLN A 98 13.61 2.33 18.57
N THR A 99 12.51 3.00 18.31
CA THR A 99 12.26 4.35 18.79
C THR A 99 11.06 4.40 19.73
N ASP A 100 10.82 5.55 20.33
CA ASP A 100 9.61 5.79 21.12
C ASP A 100 8.36 5.74 20.22
N SER A 101 7.19 5.73 20.88
CA SER A 101 5.91 5.68 20.18
C SER A 101 5.72 6.85 19.22
N GLU A 102 6.15 8.04 19.60
CA GLU A 102 6.02 9.24 18.76
C GLU A 102 6.83 9.12 17.47
N GLY A 103 8.06 8.62 17.54
CA GLY A 103 8.90 8.39 16.37
C GLY A 103 8.30 7.36 15.43
N GLN A 104 7.77 6.27 15.96
CA GLN A 104 7.08 5.26 15.16
C GLN A 104 5.84 5.81 14.49
N ILE A 105 5.01 6.55 15.22
CA ILE A 105 3.80 7.17 14.69
C ILE A 105 4.13 8.16 13.58
N SER A 106 5.14 9.02 13.78
CA SER A 106 5.57 9.99 12.77
C SER A 106 6.01 9.31 11.48
N GLN A 107 6.77 8.23 11.56
CA GLN A 107 7.22 7.50 10.37
C GLN A 107 6.06 6.79 9.67
N ILE A 108 5.12 6.25 10.42
CA ILE A 108 3.91 5.65 9.85
C ILE A 108 3.10 6.71 9.11
N GLU A 109 2.93 7.89 9.68
CA GLU A 109 2.21 9.00 9.03
C GLU A 109 2.88 9.43 7.72
N ILE A 110 4.21 9.52 7.71
CA ILE A 110 4.97 9.84 6.49
C ILE A 110 4.74 8.76 5.42
N THR A 111 4.77 7.50 5.81
CA THR A 111 4.53 6.37 4.90
C THR A 111 3.10 6.37 4.37
N GLU A 112 2.11 6.61 5.24
CA GLU A 112 0.70 6.74 4.83
C GLU A 112 0.51 7.86 3.82
N LYS A 113 1.14 9.01 4.06
CA LYS A 113 1.05 10.17 3.18
C LYS A 113 1.66 9.88 1.81
N PHE A 114 2.80 9.20 1.78
CA PHE A 114 3.41 8.76 0.54
C PHE A 114 2.48 7.85 -0.25
N LEU A 115 1.89 6.85 0.42
CA LEU A 115 0.94 5.93 -0.23
C LEU A 115 -0.30 6.66 -0.71
N GLU A 116 -0.78 7.65 0.03
CA GLU A 116 -1.91 8.47 -0.37
C GLU A 116 -1.61 9.25 -1.66
N GLU A 117 -0.43 9.83 -1.77
CA GLU A 117 0.01 10.52 -2.99
C GLU A 117 0.13 9.56 -4.17
N GLN A 118 0.69 8.37 -3.95
CA GLN A 118 0.78 7.33 -4.97
C GLN A 118 -0.59 6.83 -5.41
N LEU A 119 -1.52 6.68 -4.48
CA LEU A 119 -2.92 6.33 -4.77
C LEU A 119 -3.60 7.40 -5.61
N LYS A 120 -3.38 8.65 -5.28
CA LYS A 120 -3.95 9.78 -6.02
C LYS A 120 -3.44 9.79 -7.46
N GLU A 121 -2.14 9.63 -7.67
CA GLU A 121 -1.54 9.55 -9.00
C GLU A 121 -2.07 8.36 -9.80
N ALA A 122 -2.12 7.18 -9.19
CA ALA A 122 -2.64 5.97 -9.84
C ALA A 122 -4.12 6.12 -10.21
N THR A 123 -4.92 6.72 -9.35
CA THR A 123 -6.33 6.98 -9.60
C THR A 123 -6.51 8.01 -10.71
N GLU A 124 -5.72 9.07 -10.72
CA GLU A 124 -5.73 10.09 -11.77
C GLU A 124 -5.33 9.51 -13.13
N GLU A 125 -4.28 8.68 -13.17
CA GLU A 125 -3.86 7.98 -14.39
C GLU A 125 -4.97 7.07 -14.92
N LYS A 126 -5.62 6.31 -14.04
CA LYS A 126 -6.73 5.44 -14.40
C LYS A 126 -7.88 6.25 -14.97
N GLN A 127 -8.30 7.31 -14.31
CA GLN A 127 -9.37 8.19 -14.78
C GLN A 127 -9.01 8.88 -16.08
N LYS A 128 -7.79 9.33 -16.22
CA LYS A 128 -7.29 9.96 -17.44
C LYS A 128 -7.31 8.98 -18.62
N ASN A 129 -6.89 7.76 -18.42
CA ASN A 129 -6.91 6.72 -19.43
C ASN A 129 -8.34 6.36 -19.84
N GLU A 130 -9.25 6.21 -18.89
CA GLU A 130 -10.67 5.96 -19.14
C GLU A 130 -11.31 7.10 -19.91
N LYS A 131 -11.05 8.35 -19.52
CA LYS A 131 -11.53 9.53 -20.22
C LYS A 131 -10.95 9.64 -21.62
N LEU A 132 -9.68 9.31 -21.80
CA LEU A 132 -9.02 9.32 -23.09
C LEU A 132 -9.67 8.32 -24.04
N TYR A 133 -9.94 7.10 -23.59
CA TYR A 133 -10.65 6.10 -24.37
C TYR A 133 -12.06 6.57 -24.75
N THR A 134 -12.79 7.15 -23.82
CA THR A 134 -14.13 7.68 -24.06
C THR A 134 -14.09 8.83 -25.08
N ARG A 135 -13.15 9.76 -24.91
CA ARG A 135 -12.97 10.89 -25.84
C ARG A 135 -12.55 10.44 -27.24
N LEU A 136 -11.61 9.50 -27.32
CA LEU A 136 -11.18 8.95 -28.60
C LEU A 136 -12.34 8.25 -29.32
N GLY A 137 -13.12 7.45 -28.58
CA GLY A 137 -14.32 6.82 -29.14
C GLY A 137 -15.33 7.84 -29.64
N THR A 138 -15.60 8.90 -28.88
CA THR A 138 -16.52 9.95 -29.21
C THR A 138 -16.00 10.77 -30.42
N ILE A 139 -14.73 11.15 -30.42
CA ILE A 139 -14.12 11.90 -31.52
C ILE A 139 -14.10 11.06 -32.80
N MET A 140 -13.76 9.79 -32.73
CA MET A 140 -13.80 8.91 -33.91
C MET A 140 -15.21 8.73 -34.42
N GLY A 141 -16.18 8.59 -33.52
CA GLY A 141 -17.59 8.52 -33.91
C GLY A 141 -18.07 9.78 -34.60
N LEU A 142 -17.75 10.96 -34.07
CA LEU A 142 -18.10 12.25 -34.69
C LEU A 142 -17.37 12.46 -36.01
N ALA A 143 -16.10 12.09 -36.09
CA ALA A 143 -15.33 12.20 -37.33
C ALA A 143 -15.92 11.32 -38.42
N ILE A 144 -16.34 10.10 -38.10
CA ILE A 144 -17.00 9.21 -39.06
C ILE A 144 -18.33 9.79 -39.51
N VAL A 145 -19.14 10.33 -38.62
CA VAL A 145 -20.41 10.98 -38.96
C VAL A 145 -20.18 12.19 -39.89
N ILE A 146 -19.19 13.02 -39.59
CA ILE A 146 -18.85 14.18 -40.41
C ILE A 146 -18.37 13.77 -41.81
N ILE A 147 -17.55 12.71 -41.88
CA ILE A 147 -17.03 12.21 -43.16
C ILE A 147 -18.13 11.54 -43.99
N LEU A 148 -19.05 10.84 -43.34
CA LEU A 148 -20.16 10.16 -44.00
C LEU A 148 -21.31 11.10 -44.36
N CYS A 149 -21.40 12.22 -43.69
CA CYS A 149 -22.33 13.30 -44.04
C CYS A 149 -21.68 14.32 -44.92
#